data_c6c6809a14304482493cfdb42f3922bf
#
_entry.id   c6c6809a14304482493cfdb42f3922bf
#
_cell.length_a   1.000
_cell.length_b   1.000
_cell.length_c   1.000
_cell.angle_alpha   90.00
_cell.angle_beta   90.00
_cell.angle_gamma   90.00
#
_symmetry.space_group_name_H-M   'P 1'
#
loop_
_entity.id
_entity.type
_entity.pdbx_description
1 polymer ?
#
loop_
_entity_poly.entity_id
_entity_poly.type
_entity_poly.pdbx_seq_one_letter_code
_entity_poly.pdbx_strand_id
1 'polypeptide(L)'
;IQAHKTYNAMPWVNTISTSAEGRAVYLDNSNVGALSSEAIEAWNARIEQVPQLKQLYLTKGLVILDGSTLRDGWVAHPDALTPGTTTFEQRPLIESDYYVFNSNDSYWLSDPKHPTTGYSPLYGATKTPRSVRTRMNIHILEGLNGFNFRGEDGLFSPKEIQAALFDNSGLSAHLLKSELLDRCKQNPIVSIADESVDLTNACNILESWDNRYNLESRGAVLFREWITRYDVTATRFPGPLFSGEFDVKKPALTPVGLATGERPLIALAEAALLLNNASIELDISLGDLQTAHRAGTPFPVHGGNSREGIANLQVTRPYIDSPIFSGSNDRLGDSKTLSSSGYNIAHGSSFIMTVNFTDKGPRAEAILSYSQSGAPSSENFSDQTARYRDKEWRDIYFESSDISKNARSSLSLSE
;
A
#
# COMPACT_ATOMS: atom_id res chain seq x y z
N ILE A 1 20.40 -13.65 -7.26
CA ILE A 1 20.02 -14.04 -8.64
C ILE A 1 20.26 -15.52 -8.86
N GLN A 2 21.49 -16.03 -8.62
CA GLN A 2 21.82 -17.45 -8.93
C GLN A 2 20.91 -18.46 -8.20
N ALA A 3 20.58 -18.25 -6.94
CA ALA A 3 19.65 -19.12 -6.19
C ALA A 3 18.25 -19.17 -6.84
N HIS A 4 17.73 -18.03 -7.27
CA HIS A 4 16.46 -17.96 -8.00
C HIS A 4 16.51 -18.67 -9.34
N LYS A 5 17.64 -18.56 -10.04
CA LYS A 5 17.87 -19.24 -11.33
C LYS A 5 17.91 -20.75 -11.16
N THR A 6 18.50 -21.22 -10.06
CA THR A 6 18.70 -22.67 -9.81
C THR A 6 17.46 -23.34 -9.21
N TYR A 7 16.80 -22.70 -8.23
CA TYR A 7 15.80 -23.37 -7.40
C TYR A 7 14.35 -22.97 -7.68
N ASN A 8 14.12 -21.86 -8.38
CA ASN A 8 12.77 -21.35 -8.67
C ASN A 8 11.84 -21.39 -7.44
N ALA A 9 12.37 -20.94 -6.27
CA ALA A 9 11.76 -21.21 -4.97
C ALA A 9 10.58 -20.31 -4.61
N MET A 10 10.32 -19.24 -5.37
CA MET A 10 9.31 -18.22 -5.01
C MET A 10 8.14 -18.29 -5.99
N PRO A 11 7.03 -18.93 -5.62
CA PRO A 11 5.97 -19.24 -6.58
C PRO A 11 5.13 -18.02 -7.02
N TRP A 12 5.10 -16.91 -6.24
CA TRP A 12 4.18 -15.81 -6.51
C TRP A 12 4.53 -14.47 -5.80
N VAL A 13 5.78 -14.26 -5.42
CA VAL A 13 6.21 -13.02 -4.74
C VAL A 13 7.44 -12.40 -5.42
N ASN A 14 7.52 -11.06 -5.35
CA ASN A 14 8.68 -10.31 -5.80
C ASN A 14 9.83 -10.43 -4.80
N THR A 15 11.04 -10.46 -5.33
CA THR A 15 12.27 -10.33 -4.54
C THR A 15 12.90 -8.97 -4.79
N ILE A 16 13.20 -8.26 -3.71
CA ILE A 16 14.03 -7.05 -3.74
C ILE A 16 15.29 -7.36 -2.95
N SER A 17 16.45 -7.04 -3.50
CA SER A 17 17.72 -7.17 -2.79
C SER A 17 18.61 -5.96 -3.05
N THR A 18 19.49 -5.69 -2.08
CA THR A 18 20.57 -4.73 -2.22
C THR A 18 21.85 -5.32 -1.64
N SER A 19 22.98 -4.79 -2.04
CA SER A 19 24.30 -5.24 -1.59
C SER A 19 25.14 -4.07 -1.08
N ALA A 20 26.21 -4.39 -0.36
CA ALA A 20 27.16 -3.41 0.16
C ALA A 20 27.86 -2.61 -0.98
N GLU A 21 27.93 -3.16 -2.18
CA GLU A 21 28.51 -2.53 -3.37
C GLU A 21 27.53 -1.53 -4.02
N GLY A 22 26.35 -1.30 -3.42
CA GLY A 22 25.37 -0.30 -3.91
C GLY A 22 24.49 -0.78 -5.06
N ARG A 23 24.44 -2.08 -5.36
CA ARG A 23 23.54 -2.63 -6.38
C ARG A 23 22.17 -2.92 -5.79
N ALA A 24 21.13 -2.50 -6.48
CA ALA A 24 19.75 -2.83 -6.17
C ALA A 24 19.13 -3.71 -7.27
N VAL A 25 18.41 -4.76 -6.88
CA VAL A 25 17.82 -5.74 -7.79
C VAL A 25 16.37 -5.97 -7.44
N TYR A 26 15.50 -5.88 -8.43
CA TYR A 26 14.13 -6.38 -8.41
C TYR A 26 14.01 -7.60 -9.31
N LEU A 27 13.39 -8.64 -8.81
CA LEU A 27 13.11 -9.86 -9.56
C LEU A 27 11.69 -10.35 -9.26
N ASP A 28 10.89 -10.52 -10.30
CA ASP A 28 9.64 -11.27 -10.20
C ASP A 28 9.86 -12.72 -10.69
N ASN A 29 10.20 -13.58 -9.75
CA ASN A 29 10.47 -15.00 -10.01
C ASN A 29 9.22 -15.88 -9.85
N SER A 30 8.03 -15.31 -10.07
CA SER A 30 6.76 -16.04 -9.98
C SER A 30 6.65 -17.14 -11.04
N ASN A 31 5.96 -18.23 -10.67
CA ASN A 31 5.63 -19.32 -11.58
C ASN A 31 4.49 -18.93 -12.53
N VAL A 32 4.81 -18.18 -13.55
CA VAL A 32 3.87 -17.69 -14.55
C VAL A 32 3.88 -18.64 -15.77
N GLY A 33 2.70 -18.95 -16.31
CA GLY A 33 2.59 -19.75 -17.53
C GLY A 33 3.26 -19.06 -18.72
N ALA A 34 4.00 -19.82 -19.51
CA ALA A 34 4.64 -19.32 -20.71
C ALA A 34 3.62 -19.20 -21.85
N LEU A 35 3.38 -17.99 -22.32
CA LEU A 35 2.60 -17.72 -23.54
C LEU A 35 3.53 -17.58 -24.74
N SER A 36 3.09 -18.03 -25.91
CA SER A 36 3.75 -17.72 -27.18
C SER A 36 3.65 -16.23 -27.51
N SER A 37 4.54 -15.72 -28.35
CA SER A 37 4.44 -14.35 -28.87
C SER A 37 3.11 -14.11 -29.56
N GLU A 38 2.62 -15.10 -30.33
CA GLU A 38 1.31 -15.04 -31.00
C GLU A 38 0.15 -14.91 -29.99
N ALA A 39 0.18 -15.64 -28.89
CA ALA A 39 -0.83 -15.54 -27.84
C ALA A 39 -0.80 -14.14 -27.15
N ILE A 40 0.38 -13.60 -26.90
CA ILE A 40 0.55 -12.25 -26.32
C ILE A 40 0.04 -11.17 -27.29
N GLU A 41 0.37 -11.26 -28.58
CA GLU A 41 -0.13 -10.36 -29.62
C GLU A 41 -1.65 -10.42 -29.74
N ALA A 42 -2.22 -11.63 -29.77
CA ALA A 42 -3.66 -11.82 -29.81
C ALA A 42 -4.37 -11.27 -28.57
N TRP A 43 -3.78 -11.46 -27.37
CA TRP A 43 -4.28 -10.86 -26.15
C TRP A 43 -4.27 -9.32 -26.23
N ASN A 44 -3.15 -8.73 -26.63
CA ASN A 44 -3.02 -7.27 -26.76
C ASN A 44 -4.02 -6.70 -27.75
N ALA A 45 -4.23 -7.34 -28.90
CA ALA A 45 -5.24 -6.94 -29.86
C ALA A 45 -6.66 -7.05 -29.30
N ARG A 46 -6.96 -8.10 -28.55
CA ARG A 46 -8.28 -8.34 -27.97
C ARG A 46 -8.65 -7.34 -26.87
N ILE A 47 -7.72 -6.96 -25.98
CA ILE A 47 -8.01 -5.95 -24.95
C ILE A 47 -8.24 -4.57 -25.53
N GLU A 48 -7.67 -4.23 -26.69
CA GLU A 48 -7.97 -2.96 -27.37
C GLU A 48 -9.34 -2.97 -28.06
N GLN A 49 -9.84 -4.14 -28.46
CA GLN A 49 -11.14 -4.31 -29.11
C GLN A 49 -12.30 -4.52 -28.13
N VAL A 50 -12.04 -5.03 -26.91
CA VAL A 50 -13.05 -5.40 -25.94
C VAL A 50 -12.84 -4.61 -24.63
N PRO A 51 -13.52 -3.47 -24.46
CA PRO A 51 -13.32 -2.58 -23.32
C PRO A 51 -13.50 -3.27 -21.95
N GLN A 52 -14.42 -4.23 -21.86
CA GLN A 52 -14.69 -4.98 -20.63
C GLN A 52 -13.48 -5.83 -20.20
N LEU A 53 -12.79 -6.48 -21.15
CA LEU A 53 -11.55 -7.23 -20.88
C LEU A 53 -10.44 -6.28 -20.45
N LYS A 54 -10.29 -5.14 -21.13
CA LYS A 54 -9.34 -4.09 -20.76
C LYS A 54 -9.59 -3.63 -19.33
N GLN A 55 -10.82 -3.33 -18.97
CA GLN A 55 -11.21 -2.92 -17.62
C GLN A 55 -10.86 -4.01 -16.59
N LEU A 56 -11.20 -5.27 -16.84
CA LEU A 56 -10.86 -6.40 -15.94
C LEU A 56 -9.35 -6.51 -15.75
N TYR A 57 -8.58 -6.41 -16.82
CA TYR A 57 -7.13 -6.44 -16.74
C TYR A 57 -6.56 -5.28 -15.92
N LEU A 58 -7.00 -4.05 -16.19
CA LEU A 58 -6.49 -2.85 -15.52
C LEU A 58 -6.90 -2.76 -14.04
N THR A 59 -8.11 -3.22 -13.70
CA THR A 59 -8.66 -3.06 -12.34
C THR A 59 -8.47 -4.27 -11.44
N LYS A 60 -8.39 -5.47 -12.03
CA LYS A 60 -8.31 -6.76 -11.30
C LYS A 60 -7.05 -7.56 -11.63
N GLY A 61 -6.26 -7.15 -12.62
CA GLY A 61 -5.08 -7.89 -13.08
C GLY A 61 -5.42 -9.20 -13.81
N LEU A 62 -6.65 -9.37 -14.29
CA LEU A 62 -7.10 -10.61 -14.92
C LEU A 62 -6.73 -10.66 -16.40
N VAL A 63 -5.97 -11.66 -16.78
CA VAL A 63 -5.73 -12.04 -18.19
C VAL A 63 -6.66 -13.21 -18.52
N ILE A 64 -7.61 -12.98 -19.44
CA ILE A 64 -8.57 -14.01 -19.85
C ILE A 64 -8.15 -14.59 -21.21
N LEU A 65 -7.73 -15.84 -21.20
CA LEU A 65 -7.28 -16.57 -22.35
C LEU A 65 -8.43 -17.39 -22.97
N ASP A 66 -8.32 -17.73 -24.24
CA ASP A 66 -9.28 -18.59 -24.93
C ASP A 66 -8.83 -20.05 -24.85
N GLY A 67 -9.32 -20.77 -23.84
CA GLY A 67 -9.01 -22.18 -23.62
C GLY A 67 -9.53 -23.14 -24.70
N SER A 68 -10.28 -22.67 -25.69
CA SER A 68 -10.73 -23.47 -26.83
C SER A 68 -9.69 -23.55 -27.96
N THR A 69 -8.62 -22.76 -27.88
CA THR A 69 -7.56 -22.69 -28.89
C THR A 69 -6.21 -23.17 -28.34
N LEU A 70 -5.42 -23.86 -29.16
CA LEU A 70 -4.05 -24.23 -28.81
C LEU A 70 -3.12 -23.02 -28.73
N ARG A 71 -3.44 -21.94 -29.41
CA ARG A 71 -2.66 -20.70 -29.41
C ARG A 71 -2.50 -20.14 -27.98
N ASP A 72 -3.59 -20.11 -27.21
CA ASP A 72 -3.63 -19.54 -25.88
C ASP A 72 -3.18 -20.55 -24.78
N GLY A 73 -2.69 -21.74 -25.19
CA GLY A 73 -2.11 -22.73 -24.29
C GLY A 73 -0.71 -22.38 -23.81
N TRP A 74 -0.27 -23.03 -22.73
CA TRP A 74 1.09 -22.87 -22.21
C TRP A 74 2.11 -23.53 -23.13
N VAL A 75 3.21 -22.84 -23.40
CA VAL A 75 4.30 -23.33 -24.24
C VAL A 75 5.39 -23.94 -23.37
N ALA A 76 5.78 -25.17 -23.65
CA ALA A 76 6.93 -25.80 -23.00
C ALA A 76 8.25 -25.23 -23.56
N HIS A 77 9.20 -24.93 -22.69
CA HIS A 77 10.54 -24.51 -23.06
C HIS A 77 11.57 -25.39 -22.34
N PRO A 78 12.64 -25.88 -23.03
CA PRO A 78 13.61 -26.79 -22.42
C PRO A 78 14.36 -26.20 -21.23
N ASP A 79 14.55 -24.86 -21.19
CA ASP A 79 15.25 -24.17 -20.11
C ASP A 79 14.31 -23.73 -18.96
N ALA A 80 13.01 -24.03 -19.05
CA ALA A 80 12.08 -23.80 -17.97
C ALA A 80 12.24 -24.87 -16.88
N LEU A 81 12.39 -24.44 -15.62
CA LEU A 81 12.49 -25.38 -14.49
C LEU A 81 11.22 -26.19 -14.27
N THR A 82 10.07 -25.67 -14.66
CA THR A 82 8.78 -26.34 -14.63
C THR A 82 8.16 -26.30 -16.03
N PRO A 83 7.74 -27.43 -16.61
CA PRO A 83 7.13 -27.47 -17.94
C PRO A 83 5.92 -26.49 -18.03
N GLY A 84 5.88 -25.72 -19.11
CA GLY A 84 4.79 -24.75 -19.37
C GLY A 84 4.89 -23.42 -18.58
N THR A 85 5.96 -23.21 -17.82
CA THR A 85 6.24 -21.91 -17.19
C THR A 85 7.29 -21.12 -17.95
N THR A 86 7.38 -19.82 -17.67
CA THR A 86 8.43 -18.95 -18.24
C THR A 86 9.82 -19.39 -17.81
N THR A 87 10.79 -19.23 -18.71
CA THR A 87 12.21 -19.37 -18.38
C THR A 87 12.64 -18.23 -17.47
N PHE A 88 13.81 -18.35 -16.82
CA PHE A 88 14.33 -17.28 -15.97
C PHE A 88 14.53 -15.97 -16.77
N GLU A 89 15.01 -16.07 -17.99
CA GLU A 89 15.29 -14.93 -18.89
C GLU A 89 14.02 -14.21 -19.37
N GLN A 90 12.87 -14.86 -19.30
CA GLN A 90 11.55 -14.30 -19.62
C GLN A 90 10.89 -13.59 -18.42
N ARG A 91 11.53 -13.58 -17.27
CA ARG A 91 11.00 -13.00 -16.02
C ARG A 91 11.49 -11.56 -15.82
N PRO A 92 10.68 -10.70 -15.21
CA PRO A 92 11.11 -9.33 -14.89
C PRO A 92 12.32 -9.34 -13.96
N LEU A 93 13.48 -8.93 -14.46
CA LEU A 93 14.70 -8.68 -13.71
C LEU A 93 15.15 -7.26 -14.01
N ILE A 94 15.25 -6.44 -12.96
CA ILE A 94 15.63 -5.03 -13.05
C ILE A 94 16.79 -4.80 -12.08
N GLU A 95 17.89 -4.32 -12.60
CA GLU A 95 19.07 -3.91 -11.83
C GLU A 95 19.22 -2.40 -11.90
N SER A 96 19.52 -1.76 -10.77
CA SER A 96 19.66 -0.30 -10.67
C SER A 96 20.82 0.04 -9.74
N ASP A 97 21.57 1.09 -10.09
CA ASP A 97 22.61 1.67 -9.25
C ASP A 97 22.06 2.71 -8.25
N TYR A 98 20.72 2.95 -8.29
CA TYR A 98 20.06 3.89 -7.39
C TYR A 98 19.21 3.15 -6.37
N TYR A 99 18.05 2.66 -6.80
CA TYR A 99 17.15 1.87 -5.97
C TYR A 99 16.16 1.10 -6.84
N VAL A 100 15.58 0.08 -6.27
CA VAL A 100 14.35 -0.56 -6.75
C VAL A 100 13.33 -0.59 -5.64
N PHE A 101 12.04 -0.56 -5.98
CA PHE A 101 10.98 -0.69 -5.02
C PHE A 101 9.78 -1.48 -5.55
N ASN A 102 8.92 -1.92 -4.65
CA ASN A 102 7.62 -2.48 -4.99
C ASN A 102 6.57 -2.10 -3.94
N SER A 103 5.38 -1.75 -4.40
CA SER A 103 4.21 -1.42 -3.57
C SER A 103 3.05 -2.36 -3.86
N ASN A 104 3.31 -3.65 -4.09
CA ASN A 104 2.36 -4.66 -4.57
C ASN A 104 1.74 -4.26 -5.91
N ASP A 105 2.53 -3.72 -6.80
CA ASP A 105 2.15 -3.33 -8.15
C ASP A 105 3.02 -4.11 -9.16
N SER A 106 2.76 -3.98 -10.46
CA SER A 106 3.56 -4.66 -11.47
C SER A 106 5.00 -4.14 -11.49
N TYR A 107 5.88 -4.88 -12.13
CA TYR A 107 7.30 -4.56 -12.30
C TYR A 107 7.58 -3.21 -13.01
N TRP A 108 6.59 -2.62 -13.69
CA TRP A 108 6.77 -1.48 -14.59
C TRP A 108 7.53 -0.30 -13.99
N LEU A 109 7.20 0.08 -12.75
CA LEU A 109 7.83 1.22 -12.06
C LEU A 109 8.76 0.78 -10.91
N SER A 110 9.29 -0.44 -10.94
CA SER A 110 10.23 -0.89 -9.90
C SER A 110 11.53 -0.09 -9.90
N ASP A 111 11.92 0.48 -11.03
CA ASP A 111 12.82 1.63 -11.18
C ASP A 111 12.04 2.76 -11.90
N PRO A 112 11.54 3.77 -11.20
CA PRO A 112 10.74 4.83 -11.83
C PRO A 112 11.51 5.72 -12.80
N LYS A 113 12.84 5.76 -12.68
CA LYS A 113 13.71 6.51 -13.62
C LYS A 113 13.86 5.77 -14.95
N HIS A 114 13.79 4.44 -14.93
CA HIS A 114 13.91 3.57 -16.10
C HIS A 114 12.75 2.58 -16.15
N PRO A 115 11.51 3.05 -16.42
CA PRO A 115 10.33 2.19 -16.45
C PRO A 115 10.47 1.03 -17.44
N THR A 116 10.30 -0.19 -16.95
CA THR A 116 10.55 -1.41 -17.73
C THR A 116 9.26 -1.97 -18.32
N THR A 117 9.32 -2.42 -19.57
CA THR A 117 8.21 -3.07 -20.30
C THR A 117 8.70 -4.26 -21.10
N GLY A 118 7.80 -5.03 -21.71
CA GLY A 118 8.17 -6.09 -22.66
C GLY A 118 8.05 -7.51 -22.12
N TYR A 119 7.71 -7.69 -20.86
CA TYR A 119 7.40 -9.02 -20.32
C TYR A 119 5.94 -9.42 -20.57
N SER A 120 5.64 -10.71 -20.37
CA SER A 120 4.30 -11.25 -20.55
C SER A 120 3.25 -10.44 -19.75
N PRO A 121 2.04 -10.21 -20.29
CA PRO A 121 0.95 -9.53 -19.58
C PRO A 121 0.56 -10.23 -18.26
N LEU A 122 0.93 -11.48 -18.09
CA LEU A 122 0.72 -12.24 -16.85
C LEU A 122 1.56 -11.71 -15.67
N TYR A 123 2.63 -10.96 -15.91
CA TYR A 123 3.39 -10.24 -14.87
C TYR A 123 2.77 -8.90 -14.49
N GLY A 124 1.65 -8.53 -15.07
CA GLY A 124 0.89 -7.33 -14.76
C GLY A 124 0.98 -6.23 -15.81
N ALA A 125 0.08 -5.26 -15.66
CA ALA A 125 -0.06 -4.16 -16.61
C ALA A 125 1.10 -3.16 -16.51
N THR A 126 1.44 -2.57 -17.66
CA THR A 126 2.42 -1.48 -17.78
C THR A 126 1.77 -0.26 -18.42
N LYS A 127 2.39 0.92 -18.28
CA LYS A 127 1.89 2.19 -18.86
C LYS A 127 0.46 2.55 -18.42
N THR A 128 0.11 2.24 -17.19
CA THR A 128 -1.23 2.43 -16.62
C THR A 128 -1.18 3.20 -15.31
N PRO A 129 -2.24 3.91 -14.91
CA PRO A 129 -2.29 4.61 -13.62
C PRO A 129 -1.96 3.69 -12.45
N ARG A 130 -1.21 4.19 -11.49
CA ARG A 130 -0.83 3.48 -10.26
C ARG A 130 -1.67 3.91 -9.07
N SER A 131 -1.75 3.04 -8.07
CA SER A 131 -2.42 3.38 -6.82
C SER A 131 -1.76 4.60 -6.18
N VAL A 132 -2.53 5.40 -5.46
CA VAL A 132 -1.97 6.54 -4.72
C VAL A 132 -0.90 6.11 -3.71
N ARG A 133 -0.95 4.86 -3.19
CA ARG A 133 0.12 4.32 -2.33
C ARG A 133 1.42 4.06 -3.11
N THR A 134 1.34 3.50 -4.31
CA THR A 134 2.52 3.34 -5.18
C THR A 134 3.13 4.69 -5.52
N ARG A 135 2.28 5.67 -5.86
CA ARG A 135 2.70 7.05 -6.15
C ARG A 135 3.35 7.70 -4.93
N MET A 136 2.77 7.52 -3.72
CA MET A 136 3.35 8.03 -2.47
C MET A 136 4.77 7.51 -2.23
N ASN A 137 5.00 6.21 -2.43
CA ASN A 137 6.34 5.66 -2.27
C ASN A 137 7.34 6.26 -3.28
N ILE A 138 6.92 6.54 -4.51
CA ILE A 138 7.76 7.25 -5.49
C ILE A 138 7.99 8.70 -5.02
N HIS A 139 6.96 9.40 -4.50
CA HIS A 139 7.12 10.75 -3.97
C HIS A 139 8.16 10.80 -2.85
N ILE A 140 8.13 9.87 -1.93
CA ILE A 140 9.12 9.74 -0.85
C ILE A 140 10.52 9.49 -1.43
N LEU A 141 10.63 8.50 -2.31
CA LEU A 141 11.93 8.08 -2.86
C LEU A 141 12.55 9.12 -3.79
N GLU A 142 11.75 9.90 -4.50
CA GLU A 142 12.22 10.94 -5.43
C GLU A 142 12.17 12.37 -4.85
N GLY A 143 11.64 12.55 -3.64
CA GLY A 143 11.51 13.88 -3.02
C GLY A 143 10.48 14.78 -3.71
N LEU A 144 9.41 14.21 -4.29
CA LEU A 144 8.41 14.96 -5.05
C LEU A 144 7.39 15.63 -4.12
N ASN A 145 6.85 16.77 -4.54
CA ASN A 145 5.76 17.50 -3.86
C ASN A 145 6.01 17.74 -2.35
N GLY A 146 7.27 18.00 -1.97
CA GLY A 146 7.65 18.30 -0.59
C GLY A 146 7.91 17.06 0.29
N PHE A 147 7.79 15.84 -0.24
CA PHE A 147 8.11 14.60 0.48
C PHE A 147 9.63 14.31 0.45
N ASN A 148 10.44 15.27 0.88
CA ASN A 148 11.89 15.09 0.93
C ASN A 148 12.33 14.66 2.33
N PHE A 149 12.69 13.39 2.47
CA PHE A 149 13.20 12.78 3.70
C PHE A 149 14.69 12.45 3.62
N ARG A 150 15.34 12.75 2.50
CA ARG A 150 16.77 12.54 2.32
C ARG A 150 17.56 13.56 3.12
N GLY A 151 18.73 13.15 3.60
CA GLY A 151 19.71 14.02 4.20
C GLY A 151 20.28 15.07 3.22
N GLU A 152 21.13 15.95 3.73
CA GLU A 152 21.82 16.97 2.93
C GLU A 152 22.74 16.35 1.86
N ASP A 153 23.16 15.10 2.06
CA ASP A 153 23.95 14.32 1.09
C ASP A 153 23.10 13.74 -0.05
N GLY A 154 21.78 13.92 -0.02
CA GLY A 154 20.83 13.39 -1.01
C GLY A 154 20.56 11.88 -0.88
N LEU A 155 21.07 11.23 0.16
CA LEU A 155 20.89 9.81 0.44
C LEU A 155 19.91 9.59 1.59
N PHE A 156 19.53 8.33 1.80
CA PHE A 156 18.72 7.93 2.94
C PHE A 156 19.59 7.21 3.98
N SER A 157 19.70 7.74 5.16
CA SER A 157 20.12 6.99 6.34
C SER A 157 18.98 6.08 6.83
N PRO A 158 19.26 5.06 7.67
CA PRO A 158 18.20 4.25 8.28
C PRO A 158 17.15 5.08 9.03
N LYS A 159 17.56 6.12 9.75
CA LYS A 159 16.64 6.98 10.50
C LYS A 159 15.74 7.83 9.58
N GLU A 160 16.24 8.27 8.45
CA GLU A 160 15.44 9.01 7.46
C GLU A 160 14.41 8.11 6.77
N ILE A 161 14.76 6.84 6.45
CA ILE A 161 13.78 5.87 5.94
C ILE A 161 12.73 5.53 7.00
N GLN A 162 13.13 5.36 8.27
CA GLN A 162 12.22 5.14 9.39
C GLN A 162 11.27 6.32 9.56
N ALA A 163 11.77 7.55 9.50
CA ALA A 163 10.97 8.77 9.56
C ALA A 163 10.01 8.87 8.38
N ALA A 164 10.46 8.57 7.16
CA ALA A 164 9.63 8.58 5.96
C ALA A 164 8.48 7.56 6.04
N LEU A 165 8.74 6.35 6.56
CA LEU A 165 7.70 5.34 6.77
C LEU A 165 6.66 5.81 7.78
N PHE A 166 7.10 6.38 8.92
CA PHE A 166 6.25 6.76 10.03
C PHE A 166 5.78 8.24 10.00
N ASP A 167 6.03 8.95 8.90
CA ASP A 167 5.42 10.27 8.65
C ASP A 167 3.90 10.16 8.55
N ASN A 168 3.41 9.04 8.01
CA ASN A 168 2.00 8.72 7.88
C ASN A 168 1.19 9.73 7.05
N SER A 169 1.82 10.51 6.19
CA SER A 169 1.12 11.42 5.26
C SER A 169 0.32 10.65 4.23
N GLY A 170 -0.88 11.14 3.91
CA GLY A 170 -1.77 10.60 2.89
C GLY A 170 -1.70 11.38 1.59
N LEU A 171 -1.20 10.76 0.51
CA LEU A 171 -1.07 11.43 -0.78
C LEU A 171 -2.41 11.92 -1.33
N SER A 172 -3.50 11.17 -1.13
CA SER A 172 -4.84 11.60 -1.57
C SER A 172 -5.27 12.93 -0.95
N ALA A 173 -4.93 13.16 0.32
CA ALA A 173 -5.21 14.44 0.97
C ALA A 173 -4.37 15.57 0.36
N HIS A 174 -3.10 15.34 0.11
CA HIS A 174 -2.23 16.32 -0.55
C HIS A 174 -2.69 16.67 -1.97
N LEU A 175 -3.27 15.73 -2.69
CA LEU A 175 -3.73 15.94 -4.07
C LEU A 175 -5.11 16.60 -4.17
N LEU A 176 -6.00 16.41 -3.16
CA LEU A 176 -7.44 16.66 -3.34
C LEU A 176 -8.04 17.62 -2.30
N LYS A 177 -7.44 17.72 -1.10
CA LYS A 177 -8.03 18.48 0.02
C LYS A 177 -8.20 19.95 -0.30
N SER A 178 -7.20 20.60 -0.92
CA SER A 178 -7.27 22.04 -1.21
C SER A 178 -8.47 22.37 -2.10
N GLU A 179 -8.65 21.64 -3.20
CA GLU A 179 -9.78 21.86 -4.11
C GLU A 179 -11.14 21.52 -3.46
N LEU A 180 -11.17 20.50 -2.58
CA LEU A 180 -12.38 20.19 -1.81
C LEU A 180 -12.76 21.33 -0.87
N LEU A 181 -11.80 21.92 -0.18
CA LEU A 181 -12.00 23.06 0.70
C LEU A 181 -12.43 24.33 -0.04
N ASP A 182 -11.84 24.61 -1.20
CA ASP A 182 -12.22 25.75 -2.04
C ASP A 182 -13.69 25.64 -2.48
N ARG A 183 -14.14 24.44 -2.85
CA ARG A 183 -15.55 24.20 -3.21
C ARG A 183 -16.47 24.30 -1.99
N CYS A 184 -16.04 23.82 -0.85
CA CYS A 184 -16.79 23.94 0.39
C CYS A 184 -17.00 25.39 0.80
N LYS A 185 -15.98 26.23 0.71
CA LYS A 185 -16.08 27.68 0.98
C LYS A 185 -17.07 28.38 0.05
N GLN A 186 -17.15 27.92 -1.20
CA GLN A 186 -18.10 28.47 -2.20
C GLN A 186 -19.52 27.95 -2.00
N ASN A 187 -19.67 26.71 -1.57
CA ASN A 187 -20.96 26.03 -1.43
C ASN A 187 -20.99 25.21 -0.12
N PRO A 188 -21.11 25.87 1.04
CA PRO A 188 -21.05 25.17 2.33
C PRO A 188 -22.31 24.36 2.66
N ILE A 189 -23.39 24.58 1.94
CA ILE A 189 -24.66 23.85 2.16
C ILE A 189 -24.91 22.92 1.00
N VAL A 190 -25.15 21.65 1.31
CA VAL A 190 -25.40 20.57 0.34
C VAL A 190 -26.71 19.88 0.65
N SER A 191 -27.52 19.58 -0.36
CA SER A 191 -28.74 18.81 -0.21
C SER A 191 -28.48 17.33 -0.46
N ILE A 192 -28.89 16.48 0.48
CA ILE A 192 -28.90 15.02 0.34
C ILE A 192 -30.34 14.57 0.51
N ALA A 193 -30.93 14.01 -0.53
CA ALA A 193 -32.37 13.75 -0.60
C ALA A 193 -33.16 15.03 -0.26
N ASP A 194 -33.91 15.04 0.84
CA ASP A 194 -34.71 16.17 1.30
C ASP A 194 -34.08 16.92 2.49
N GLU A 195 -32.84 16.58 2.85
CA GLU A 195 -32.11 17.17 3.99
C GLU A 195 -31.01 18.14 3.52
N SER A 196 -30.92 19.29 4.18
CA SER A 196 -29.86 20.30 3.95
C SER A 196 -28.76 20.12 4.98
N VAL A 197 -27.52 19.89 4.53
CA VAL A 197 -26.35 19.65 5.38
C VAL A 197 -25.39 20.82 5.29
N ASP A 198 -25.08 21.45 6.42
CA ASP A 198 -24.05 22.50 6.52
C ASP A 198 -22.68 21.84 6.75
N LEU A 199 -21.76 22.04 5.80
CA LEU A 199 -20.40 21.50 5.80
C LEU A 199 -19.37 22.44 6.45
N THR A 200 -19.76 23.61 6.95
CA THR A 200 -18.81 24.62 7.47
C THR A 200 -17.88 24.02 8.51
N ASN A 201 -18.42 23.28 9.50
CA ASN A 201 -17.60 22.63 10.53
C ASN A 201 -16.69 21.54 9.95
N ALA A 202 -17.20 20.69 9.08
CA ALA A 202 -16.43 19.63 8.42
C ALA A 202 -15.23 20.18 7.64
N CYS A 203 -15.45 21.28 6.92
CA CYS A 203 -14.40 21.93 6.14
C CYS A 203 -13.35 22.62 6.99
N ASN A 204 -13.75 23.26 8.09
CA ASN A 204 -12.81 23.87 9.06
C ASN A 204 -11.90 22.79 9.71
N ILE A 205 -12.47 21.62 10.04
CA ILE A 205 -11.69 20.49 10.58
C ILE A 205 -10.69 20.00 9.54
N LEU A 206 -11.10 19.78 8.29
CA LEU A 206 -10.20 19.35 7.22
C LEU A 206 -9.14 20.45 6.91
N GLU A 207 -9.47 21.73 6.99
CA GLU A 207 -8.51 22.81 6.76
C GLU A 207 -7.38 22.80 7.80
N SER A 208 -7.71 22.57 9.06
CA SER A 208 -6.73 22.50 10.16
C SER A 208 -5.91 21.20 10.20
N TRP A 209 -6.37 20.16 9.52
CA TRP A 209 -5.70 18.84 9.52
C TRP A 209 -4.43 18.84 8.65
N ASP A 210 -3.35 18.25 9.19
CA ASP A 210 -2.00 18.18 8.60
C ASP A 210 -1.82 17.12 7.51
N ASN A 211 -2.89 16.44 7.05
CA ASN A 211 -2.89 15.35 6.08
C ASN A 211 -2.20 14.06 6.57
N ARG A 212 -1.95 13.92 7.87
CA ARG A 212 -1.33 12.74 8.46
C ARG A 212 -2.33 11.83 9.14
N TYR A 213 -1.90 10.59 9.32
CA TYR A 213 -2.67 9.53 9.99
C TYR A 213 -1.90 9.02 11.21
N ASN A 214 -1.48 9.96 12.06
CA ASN A 214 -0.92 9.70 13.38
C ASN A 214 -2.04 9.53 14.42
N LEU A 215 -1.70 9.03 15.61
CA LEU A 215 -2.73 8.76 16.63
C LEU A 215 -3.50 10.03 17.04
N GLU A 216 -2.82 11.15 17.12
CA GLU A 216 -3.36 12.46 17.47
C GLU A 216 -4.03 13.21 16.32
N SER A 217 -3.97 12.67 15.07
CA SER A 217 -4.49 13.35 13.89
C SER A 217 -6.00 13.56 13.95
N ARG A 218 -6.44 14.83 13.90
CA ARG A 218 -7.84 15.26 13.86
C ARG A 218 -8.21 15.71 12.45
N GLY A 219 -9.29 15.13 11.90
CA GLY A 219 -9.66 15.25 10.48
C GLY A 219 -9.35 14.02 9.65
N ALA A 220 -8.43 13.15 10.07
CA ALA A 220 -8.10 11.90 9.40
C ALA A 220 -9.31 10.95 9.28
N VAL A 221 -10.13 10.88 10.31
CA VAL A 221 -11.37 10.07 10.35
C VAL A 221 -12.38 10.58 9.32
N LEU A 222 -12.64 11.89 9.33
CA LEU A 222 -13.56 12.53 8.39
C LEU A 222 -13.10 12.35 6.93
N PHE A 223 -11.82 12.58 6.65
CA PHE A 223 -11.27 12.40 5.31
C PHE A 223 -11.32 10.93 4.86
N ARG A 224 -11.09 9.97 5.77
CA ARG A 224 -11.24 8.53 5.49
C ARG A 224 -12.65 8.19 5.08
N GLU A 225 -13.66 8.62 5.83
CA GLU A 225 -15.05 8.37 5.47
C GLU A 225 -15.44 9.06 4.16
N TRP A 226 -14.89 10.24 3.88
CA TRP A 226 -15.07 10.92 2.60
C TRP A 226 -14.50 10.10 1.43
N ILE A 227 -13.21 9.69 1.49
CA ILE A 227 -12.57 9.01 0.36
C ILE A 227 -13.09 7.59 0.16
N THR A 228 -13.60 6.95 1.20
CA THR A 228 -14.20 5.61 1.09
C THR A 228 -15.59 5.62 0.44
N ARG A 229 -16.21 6.77 0.20
CA ARG A 229 -17.40 6.92 -0.64
C ARG A 229 -17.11 6.59 -2.10
N TYR A 230 -15.87 6.65 -2.52
CA TYR A 230 -15.41 6.27 -3.85
C TYR A 230 -14.92 4.83 -3.88
N ASP A 231 -15.04 4.18 -5.04
CA ASP A 231 -14.44 2.87 -5.22
C ASP A 231 -12.91 2.96 -5.22
N VAL A 232 -12.22 1.87 -4.86
CA VAL A 232 -10.76 1.84 -4.85
C VAL A 232 -10.15 2.16 -6.22
N THR A 233 -10.84 1.82 -7.30
CA THR A 233 -10.43 2.14 -8.68
C THR A 233 -10.45 3.65 -8.96
N ALA A 234 -11.35 4.41 -8.33
CA ALA A 234 -11.43 5.86 -8.48
C ALA A 234 -10.18 6.57 -7.93
N THR A 235 -9.49 6.00 -6.95
CA THR A 235 -8.22 6.53 -6.44
C THR A 235 -7.01 6.21 -7.32
N ARG A 236 -7.25 5.53 -8.45
CA ARG A 236 -6.22 5.10 -9.39
C ARG A 236 -6.42 5.71 -10.78
N PHE A 237 -7.66 5.69 -11.28
CA PHE A 237 -7.98 6.11 -12.64
C PHE A 237 -8.66 7.49 -12.67
N PRO A 238 -8.52 8.24 -13.79
CA PRO A 238 -9.36 9.40 -14.07
C PRO A 238 -10.85 9.05 -14.00
N GLY A 239 -11.68 9.99 -13.58
CA GLY A 239 -13.13 9.81 -13.57
C GLY A 239 -13.80 10.33 -12.28
N PRO A 240 -14.44 9.48 -11.47
CA PRO A 240 -15.30 9.96 -10.36
C PRO A 240 -14.58 10.77 -9.28
N LEU A 241 -13.26 10.57 -9.09
CA LEU A 241 -12.47 11.26 -8.07
C LEU A 241 -11.46 12.25 -8.68
N PHE A 242 -10.77 11.86 -9.76
CA PHE A 242 -9.77 12.68 -10.43
C PHE A 242 -10.30 13.25 -11.75
N SER A 243 -10.17 14.58 -11.92
CA SER A 243 -10.55 15.26 -13.18
C SER A 243 -9.47 15.19 -14.26
N GLY A 244 -8.20 15.12 -13.85
CA GLY A 244 -7.07 15.13 -14.77
C GLY A 244 -6.81 13.75 -15.40
N GLU A 245 -6.32 13.78 -16.64
CA GLU A 245 -5.95 12.57 -17.36
C GLU A 245 -4.64 11.96 -16.84
N PHE A 246 -4.44 10.68 -17.13
CA PHE A 246 -3.19 9.99 -16.85
C PHE A 246 -2.16 10.28 -17.94
N ASP A 247 -0.98 10.73 -17.54
CA ASP A 247 0.18 10.89 -18.42
C ASP A 247 1.22 9.80 -18.13
N VAL A 248 1.44 8.93 -19.10
CA VAL A 248 2.41 7.83 -19.03
C VAL A 248 3.85 8.31 -18.78
N LYS A 249 4.16 9.55 -19.13
CA LYS A 249 5.48 10.18 -18.89
C LYS A 249 5.63 10.74 -17.47
N LYS A 250 4.51 10.87 -16.75
CA LYS A 250 4.46 11.40 -15.38
C LYS A 250 3.64 10.47 -14.46
N PRO A 251 3.97 9.18 -14.40
CA PRO A 251 3.11 8.18 -13.75
C PRO A 251 2.97 8.37 -12.24
N ALA A 252 3.96 8.97 -11.58
CA ALA A 252 3.90 9.31 -10.16
C ALA A 252 3.03 10.55 -9.89
N LEU A 253 2.94 11.48 -10.85
CA LEU A 253 2.30 12.78 -10.69
C LEU A 253 0.85 12.82 -11.18
N THR A 254 0.40 11.83 -11.96
CA THR A 254 -0.93 11.81 -12.58
C THR A 254 -1.70 10.51 -12.28
N PRO A 255 -3.06 10.54 -12.22
CA PRO A 255 -3.93 11.70 -12.37
C PRO A 255 -3.95 12.64 -11.17
N VAL A 256 -4.38 13.88 -11.36
CA VAL A 256 -4.54 14.91 -10.31
C VAL A 256 -5.82 15.72 -10.55
N GLY A 257 -6.12 16.64 -9.62
CA GLY A 257 -7.30 17.49 -9.68
C GLY A 257 -8.56 16.77 -9.18
N LEU A 258 -9.39 17.46 -8.42
CA LEU A 258 -10.65 16.90 -7.93
C LEU A 258 -11.70 16.90 -9.03
N ALA A 259 -12.41 15.80 -9.21
CA ALA A 259 -13.48 15.65 -10.20
C ALA A 259 -14.52 16.78 -10.08
N THR A 260 -15.02 17.28 -11.22
CA THR A 260 -15.99 18.36 -11.27
C THR A 260 -17.38 17.93 -10.77
N GLY A 261 -18.28 18.91 -10.54
CA GLY A 261 -19.64 18.67 -10.08
C GLY A 261 -19.78 18.58 -8.56
N GLU A 262 -20.95 18.17 -8.10
CA GLU A 262 -21.34 18.22 -6.68
C GLU A 262 -20.92 16.98 -5.89
N ARG A 263 -20.60 15.88 -6.56
CA ARG A 263 -20.30 14.59 -5.90
C ARG A 263 -19.25 14.69 -4.80
N PRO A 264 -18.15 15.46 -4.91
CA PRO A 264 -17.18 15.60 -3.82
C PRO A 264 -17.78 16.19 -2.54
N LEU A 265 -18.63 17.20 -2.65
CA LEU A 265 -19.30 17.81 -1.49
C LEU A 265 -20.41 16.91 -0.93
N ILE A 266 -21.16 16.23 -1.80
CA ILE A 266 -22.15 15.23 -1.38
C ILE A 266 -21.47 14.11 -0.59
N ALA A 267 -20.33 13.61 -1.06
CA ALA A 267 -19.54 12.59 -0.36
C ALA A 267 -19.05 13.07 1.02
N LEU A 268 -18.70 14.36 1.15
CA LEU A 268 -18.31 14.93 2.43
C LEU A 268 -19.51 15.05 3.39
N ALA A 269 -20.66 15.44 2.88
CA ALA A 269 -21.89 15.49 3.67
C ALA A 269 -22.33 14.09 4.12
N GLU A 270 -22.29 13.08 3.25
CA GLU A 270 -22.54 11.70 3.60
C GLU A 270 -21.60 11.20 4.71
N ALA A 271 -20.31 11.56 4.64
CA ALA A 271 -19.31 11.21 5.65
C ALA A 271 -19.61 11.88 6.99
N ALA A 272 -19.90 13.18 6.97
CA ALA A 272 -20.26 13.94 8.18
C ALA A 272 -21.53 13.42 8.84
N LEU A 273 -22.57 13.14 8.05
CA LEU A 273 -23.82 12.56 8.56
C LEU A 273 -23.60 11.17 9.17
N LEU A 274 -22.80 10.31 8.54
CA LEU A 274 -22.46 9.00 9.08
C LEU A 274 -21.86 9.12 10.49
N LEU A 275 -20.85 9.97 10.66
CA LEU A 275 -20.18 10.17 11.94
C LEU A 275 -21.10 10.78 13.00
N ASN A 276 -21.86 11.81 12.64
CA ASN A 276 -22.82 12.43 13.53
C ASN A 276 -23.91 11.45 13.99
N ASN A 277 -24.46 10.64 13.08
CA ASN A 277 -25.48 9.62 13.40
C ASN A 277 -24.90 8.52 14.30
N ALA A 278 -23.59 8.26 14.21
CA ALA A 278 -22.90 7.35 15.10
C ALA A 278 -22.44 7.99 16.43
N SER A 279 -22.78 9.26 16.66
CA SER A 279 -22.32 10.07 17.82
C SER A 279 -20.79 10.15 17.91
N ILE A 280 -20.11 10.21 16.76
CA ILE A 280 -18.66 10.37 16.64
C ILE A 280 -18.37 11.81 16.24
N GLU A 281 -17.56 12.51 17.04
CA GLU A 281 -17.14 13.88 16.75
C GLU A 281 -16.33 13.92 15.43
N LEU A 282 -16.60 14.91 14.57
CA LEU A 282 -15.93 15.02 13.27
C LEU A 282 -14.42 15.25 13.41
N ASP A 283 -13.97 15.82 14.51
CA ASP A 283 -12.57 16.09 14.85
C ASP A 283 -11.97 15.07 15.83
N ILE A 284 -12.62 13.92 16.02
CA ILE A 284 -12.09 12.85 16.86
C ILE A 284 -10.67 12.46 16.41
N SER A 285 -9.77 12.16 17.36
CA SER A 285 -8.42 11.71 17.00
C SER A 285 -8.45 10.33 16.38
N LEU A 286 -7.54 10.05 15.44
CA LEU A 286 -7.47 8.74 14.78
C LEU A 286 -7.25 7.61 15.80
N GLY A 287 -6.39 7.84 16.80
CA GLY A 287 -6.04 6.85 17.82
C GLY A 287 -7.20 6.43 18.72
N ASP A 288 -8.21 7.28 18.86
CA ASP A 288 -9.41 6.95 19.62
C ASP A 288 -10.34 5.96 18.90
N LEU A 289 -10.17 5.81 17.58
CA LEU A 289 -10.99 4.92 16.76
C LEU A 289 -10.21 3.79 16.08
N GLN A 290 -8.95 4.00 15.71
CA GLN A 290 -8.19 3.00 14.95
C GLN A 290 -7.37 2.11 15.87
N THR A 291 -7.79 0.86 16.01
CA THR A 291 -7.20 -0.08 16.97
C THR A 291 -6.91 -1.45 16.37
N ALA A 292 -5.81 -2.04 16.83
CA ALA A 292 -5.55 -3.47 16.70
C ALA A 292 -6.05 -4.17 17.98
N HIS A 293 -7.04 -5.02 17.85
CA HIS A 293 -7.58 -5.78 18.97
C HIS A 293 -6.74 -7.03 19.20
N ARG A 294 -6.09 -7.09 20.37
CA ARG A 294 -5.20 -8.21 20.75
C ARG A 294 -5.75 -8.84 22.03
N ALA A 295 -6.59 -9.91 21.89
CA ALA A 295 -7.17 -10.69 22.98
C ALA A 295 -7.74 -9.84 24.15
N GLY A 296 -8.63 -8.94 23.84
CA GLY A 296 -9.30 -8.06 24.81
C GLY A 296 -8.60 -6.71 25.04
N THR A 297 -7.38 -6.52 24.55
CA THR A 297 -6.67 -5.23 24.66
C THR A 297 -6.69 -4.50 23.33
N PRO A 298 -7.36 -3.34 23.21
CA PRO A 298 -7.25 -2.47 22.04
C PRO A 298 -5.93 -1.69 22.09
N PHE A 299 -5.13 -1.78 21.04
CA PHE A 299 -3.93 -0.96 20.84
C PHE A 299 -4.22 0.08 19.79
N PRO A 300 -4.17 1.39 20.10
CA PRO A 300 -4.20 2.44 19.08
C PRO A 300 -3.07 2.23 18.06
N VAL A 301 -3.38 2.37 16.78
CA VAL A 301 -2.43 2.11 15.68
C VAL A 301 -2.48 3.25 14.68
N HIS A 302 -1.32 3.81 14.34
CA HIS A 302 -1.17 4.84 13.30
C HIS A 302 -1.01 4.23 11.91
N GLY A 303 -1.12 5.06 10.85
CA GLY A 303 -1.10 4.65 9.45
C GLY A 303 -2.50 4.54 8.83
N GLY A 304 -2.59 4.16 7.59
CA GLY A 304 -3.86 4.12 6.88
C GLY A 304 -3.86 3.23 5.65
N ASN A 305 -4.94 3.27 4.86
CA ASN A 305 -5.16 2.33 3.78
C ASN A 305 -4.67 2.84 2.40
N SER A 306 -4.78 2.00 1.38
CA SER A 306 -4.32 2.30 0.03
C SER A 306 -5.07 3.45 -0.65
N ARG A 307 -6.36 3.72 -0.29
CA ARG A 307 -7.12 4.84 -0.85
C ARG A 307 -6.59 6.18 -0.35
N GLU A 308 -6.07 6.21 0.86
CA GLU A 308 -5.46 7.39 1.47
C GLU A 308 -4.06 7.65 0.89
N GLY A 309 -3.43 6.61 0.35
CA GLY A 309 -2.11 6.70 -0.25
C GLY A 309 -1.00 6.85 0.77
N ILE A 310 -0.98 5.99 1.79
CA ILE A 310 0.00 6.02 2.89
C ILE A 310 1.03 4.92 2.69
N ALA A 311 2.32 5.24 2.92
CA ALA A 311 3.40 4.26 2.83
C ALA A 311 3.25 3.17 3.90
N ASN A 312 2.97 3.59 5.14
CA ASN A 312 2.69 2.71 6.27
C ASN A 312 1.24 2.19 6.21
N LEU A 313 1.07 1.09 5.50
CA LEU A 313 -0.25 0.51 5.23
C LEU A 313 -0.88 -0.09 6.48
N GLN A 314 -2.11 0.33 6.80
CA GLN A 314 -2.99 -0.30 7.80
C GLN A 314 -4.41 -0.38 7.22
N VAL A 315 -4.84 -1.59 6.91
CA VAL A 315 -6.15 -1.84 6.31
C VAL A 315 -7.17 -2.13 7.41
N THR A 316 -8.20 -1.32 7.45
CA THR A 316 -9.33 -1.47 8.37
C THR A 316 -10.51 -2.14 7.70
N ARG A 317 -11.25 -2.95 8.47
CA ARG A 317 -12.48 -3.60 8.03
C ARG A 317 -13.53 -3.54 9.14
N PRO A 318 -14.82 -3.40 8.79
CA PRO A 318 -15.89 -3.45 9.78
C PRO A 318 -16.15 -4.88 10.30
N TYR A 319 -15.61 -5.89 9.61
CA TYR A 319 -15.73 -7.31 9.96
C TYR A 319 -14.35 -7.99 9.96
N ILE A 320 -14.02 -8.67 11.05
CA ILE A 320 -12.80 -9.49 11.19
C ILE A 320 -13.20 -10.87 11.70
N ASP A 321 -12.94 -11.88 10.88
CA ASP A 321 -13.12 -13.28 11.26
C ASP A 321 -11.81 -13.82 11.85
N SER A 322 -11.68 -13.74 13.16
CA SER A 322 -10.53 -14.24 13.90
C SER A 322 -10.91 -14.60 15.33
N PRO A 323 -10.48 -15.76 15.84
CA PRO A 323 -10.79 -16.19 17.22
C PRO A 323 -10.14 -15.32 18.30
N ILE A 324 -9.11 -14.54 17.96
CA ILE A 324 -8.46 -13.61 18.89
C ILE A 324 -8.97 -12.17 18.77
N PHE A 325 -9.88 -11.92 17.82
CA PHE A 325 -10.49 -10.59 17.67
C PHE A 325 -11.50 -10.35 18.80
N SER A 326 -11.37 -9.25 19.47
CA SER A 326 -12.18 -8.87 20.63
C SER A 326 -12.99 -7.60 20.44
N GLY A 327 -12.94 -7.00 19.23
CA GLY A 327 -13.77 -5.87 18.85
C GLY A 327 -15.15 -6.29 18.34
N SER A 328 -15.97 -5.31 17.98
CA SER A 328 -17.27 -5.55 17.34
C SER A 328 -17.16 -5.68 15.83
N ASN A 329 -17.95 -6.58 15.27
CA ASN A 329 -18.16 -6.73 13.84
C ASN A 329 -19.44 -6.01 13.34
N ASP A 330 -20.08 -5.22 14.18
CA ASP A 330 -21.28 -4.45 13.83
C ASP A 330 -20.87 -3.20 13.04
N ARG A 331 -21.10 -3.23 11.74
CA ARG A 331 -20.79 -2.10 10.84
C ARG A 331 -21.64 -0.88 11.18
N LEU A 332 -21.05 0.28 11.29
CA LEU A 332 -21.76 1.54 11.48
C LEU A 332 -22.27 2.07 10.13
N GLY A 333 -23.60 2.19 10.06
CA GLY A 333 -24.28 2.71 8.88
C GLY A 333 -23.83 2.03 7.58
N ASP A 334 -23.48 2.84 6.60
CA ASP A 334 -22.98 2.40 5.30
C ASP A 334 -21.45 2.48 5.16
N SER A 335 -20.72 2.76 6.27
CA SER A 335 -19.24 2.81 6.23
C SER A 335 -18.66 1.51 5.70
N LYS A 336 -17.61 1.64 4.90
CA LYS A 336 -16.88 0.48 4.36
C LYS A 336 -15.78 -0.02 5.30
N THR A 337 -15.49 0.73 6.37
CA THR A 337 -14.32 0.49 7.22
C THR A 337 -14.61 0.58 8.72
N LEU A 338 -15.68 1.27 9.13
CA LEU A 338 -16.00 1.57 10.53
C LEU A 338 -17.03 0.58 11.10
N SER A 339 -16.76 0.07 12.29
CA SER A 339 -17.66 -0.72 13.13
C SER A 339 -18.00 0.00 14.43
N SER A 340 -18.89 -0.57 15.24
CA SER A 340 -19.23 -0.02 16.57
C SER A 340 -18.05 -0.04 17.56
N SER A 341 -16.97 -0.76 17.29
CA SER A 341 -15.69 -0.68 18.02
C SER A 341 -14.62 0.16 17.34
N GLY A 342 -14.99 0.99 16.35
CA GLY A 342 -14.07 1.82 15.61
C GLY A 342 -13.53 1.16 14.33
N TYR A 343 -12.35 1.59 13.91
CA TYR A 343 -11.62 1.03 12.78
C TYR A 343 -10.77 -0.16 13.22
N ASN A 344 -11.25 -1.36 12.95
CA ASN A 344 -10.56 -2.59 13.29
C ASN A 344 -9.46 -2.88 12.27
N ILE A 345 -8.20 -2.95 12.71
CA ILE A 345 -7.07 -3.32 11.86
C ILE A 345 -7.18 -4.79 11.47
N ALA A 346 -7.29 -5.06 10.18
CA ALA A 346 -7.36 -6.40 9.62
C ALA A 346 -5.99 -6.93 9.19
N HIS A 347 -5.19 -6.10 8.52
CA HIS A 347 -3.83 -6.40 8.08
C HIS A 347 -3.11 -5.10 7.67
N GLY A 348 -1.78 -5.19 7.46
CA GLY A 348 -1.02 -4.02 7.04
C GLY A 348 0.48 -4.28 7.05
N SER A 349 1.26 -3.26 7.34
CA SER A 349 2.70 -3.35 7.56
C SER A 349 2.96 -4.31 8.73
N SER A 350 3.34 -5.56 8.44
CA SER A 350 3.46 -6.63 9.43
C SER A 350 4.89 -6.78 9.97
N PHE A 351 5.85 -6.93 9.09
CA PHE A 351 7.29 -6.91 9.41
C PHE A 351 7.91 -5.75 8.68
N ILE A 352 8.43 -4.80 9.43
CA ILE A 352 9.14 -3.63 8.91
C ILE A 352 10.59 -3.68 9.38
N MET A 353 11.52 -3.41 8.47
CA MET A 353 12.94 -3.49 8.74
C MET A 353 13.70 -2.45 7.93
N THR A 354 14.66 -1.81 8.56
CA THR A 354 15.69 -1.02 7.88
C THR A 354 17.03 -1.71 8.03
N VAL A 355 17.79 -1.76 6.95
CA VAL A 355 19.13 -2.34 6.92
C VAL A 355 20.07 -1.36 6.25
N ASN A 356 21.26 -1.15 6.81
CA ASN A 356 22.35 -0.51 6.11
C ASN A 356 23.64 -1.32 6.22
N PHE A 357 24.50 -1.17 5.25
CA PHE A 357 25.80 -1.81 5.21
C PHE A 357 26.85 -0.84 5.75
N THR A 358 27.61 -1.29 6.73
CA THR A 358 28.72 -0.53 7.31
C THR A 358 30.04 -1.28 7.12
N ASP A 359 31.16 -0.64 7.39
CA ASP A 359 32.47 -1.29 7.33
C ASP A 359 32.59 -2.49 8.32
N LYS A 360 31.70 -2.58 9.31
CA LYS A 360 31.61 -3.67 10.27
C LYS A 360 30.53 -4.70 9.98
N GLY A 361 29.97 -4.68 8.76
CA GLY A 361 28.88 -5.54 8.35
C GLY A 361 27.50 -4.86 8.43
N PRO A 362 26.43 -5.60 8.15
CA PRO A 362 25.07 -5.07 8.16
C PRO A 362 24.60 -4.66 9.55
N ARG A 363 23.86 -3.56 9.60
CA ARG A 363 23.13 -3.11 10.79
C ARG A 363 21.66 -3.03 10.44
N ALA A 364 20.82 -3.58 11.29
CA ALA A 364 19.38 -3.63 11.05
C ALA A 364 18.58 -3.29 12.30
N GLU A 365 17.44 -2.62 12.07
CA GLU A 365 16.41 -2.41 13.09
C GLU A 365 15.08 -2.87 12.50
N ALA A 366 14.23 -3.51 13.32
CA ALA A 366 12.95 -4.03 12.85
C ALA A 366 11.86 -3.97 13.93
N ILE A 367 10.62 -4.08 13.46
CA ILE A 367 9.43 -4.28 14.29
C ILE A 367 8.55 -5.33 13.59
N LEU A 368 8.09 -6.33 14.35
CA LEU A 368 7.03 -7.24 13.94
C LEU A 368 5.71 -6.71 14.54
N SER A 369 4.97 -5.91 13.77
CA SER A 369 3.86 -5.08 14.27
C SER A 369 2.75 -5.87 14.97
N TYR A 370 2.57 -7.14 14.64
CA TYR A 370 1.59 -8.04 15.26
C TYR A 370 2.19 -8.92 16.38
N SER A 371 3.43 -8.68 16.78
CA SER A 371 4.17 -9.50 17.72
C SER A 371 4.39 -10.95 17.24
N GLN A 372 5.01 -11.77 18.04
CA GLN A 372 5.51 -13.07 17.56
C GLN A 372 4.65 -14.25 17.99
N SER A 373 4.02 -14.17 19.17
CA SER A 373 3.22 -15.28 19.71
C SER A 373 1.76 -15.21 19.28
N GLY A 374 1.19 -16.39 18.95
CA GLY A 374 -0.25 -16.56 18.78
C GLY A 374 -1.01 -16.82 20.10
N ALA A 375 -0.29 -17.07 21.21
CA ALA A 375 -0.91 -17.38 22.50
C ALA A 375 -1.15 -16.11 23.32
N PRO A 376 -2.41 -15.78 23.70
CA PRO A 376 -2.72 -14.57 24.48
C PRO A 376 -2.02 -14.46 25.84
N SER A 377 -1.64 -15.59 26.44
CA SER A 377 -0.92 -15.64 27.73
C SER A 377 0.60 -15.40 27.61
N SER A 378 1.12 -15.32 26.39
CA SER A 378 2.55 -15.10 26.18
C SER A 378 2.92 -13.63 26.35
N GLU A 379 4.06 -13.34 26.95
CA GLU A 379 4.65 -11.99 26.99
C GLU A 379 4.93 -11.42 25.60
N ASN A 380 5.13 -12.28 24.59
CA ASN A 380 5.41 -11.91 23.20
C ASN A 380 4.14 -11.89 22.34
N PHE A 381 2.96 -11.78 22.93
CA PHE A 381 1.69 -11.71 22.18
C PHE A 381 1.41 -10.31 21.63
N SER A 382 1.80 -9.24 22.34
CA SER A 382 1.52 -7.85 21.95
C SER A 382 2.66 -6.87 22.22
N ASP A 383 3.82 -7.35 22.67
CA ASP A 383 4.98 -6.55 23.03
C ASP A 383 5.48 -5.66 21.87
N GLN A 384 5.53 -6.20 20.65
CA GLN A 384 5.94 -5.45 19.47
C GLN A 384 4.82 -4.62 18.85
N THR A 385 3.56 -4.94 19.11
CA THR A 385 2.41 -4.08 18.77
C THR A 385 2.50 -2.76 19.53
N ALA A 386 2.87 -2.80 20.81
CA ALA A 386 3.14 -1.62 21.61
C ALA A 386 4.31 -0.78 21.03
N ARG A 387 5.42 -1.44 20.68
CA ARG A 387 6.55 -0.76 20.03
C ARG A 387 6.17 -0.11 18.70
N TYR A 388 5.36 -0.79 17.90
CA TYR A 388 4.86 -0.22 16.64
C TYR A 388 4.02 1.03 16.88
N ARG A 389 3.09 1.00 17.84
CA ARG A 389 2.31 2.17 18.27
C ARG A 389 3.20 3.36 18.63
N ASP A 390 4.30 3.09 19.38
CA ASP A 390 5.20 4.11 19.91
C ASP A 390 6.35 4.45 18.93
N LYS A 391 6.34 3.84 17.72
CA LYS A 391 7.38 3.99 16.67
C LYS A 391 8.79 3.59 17.15
N GLU A 392 8.85 2.64 18.09
CA GLU A 392 10.09 2.17 18.70
C GLU A 392 10.69 0.98 17.95
N TRP A 393 11.82 1.21 17.32
CA TRP A 393 12.57 0.18 16.61
C TRP A 393 13.42 -0.65 17.58
N ARG A 394 13.68 -1.91 17.20
CA ARG A 394 14.56 -2.82 17.94
C ARG A 394 15.71 -3.27 17.05
N ASP A 395 16.90 -3.42 17.66
CA ASP A 395 18.07 -3.95 16.98
C ASP A 395 17.87 -5.40 16.53
N ILE A 396 18.36 -5.71 15.34
CA ILE A 396 18.57 -7.05 14.84
C ILE A 396 20.06 -7.33 14.80
N TYR A 397 20.50 -8.29 15.60
CA TYR A 397 21.89 -8.64 15.71
C TYR A 397 22.34 -9.55 14.57
N PHE A 398 23.47 -9.26 13.97
CA PHE A 398 24.05 -10.03 12.88
C PHE A 398 25.39 -10.68 13.31
N GLU A 399 26.22 -9.95 14.03
CA GLU A 399 27.52 -10.43 14.47
C GLU A 399 27.38 -11.50 15.57
N SER A 400 28.17 -12.61 15.46
CA SER A 400 28.12 -13.72 16.42
C SER A 400 28.36 -13.28 17.87
N SER A 401 29.21 -12.26 18.07
CA SER A 401 29.48 -11.68 19.37
C SER A 401 28.28 -10.97 19.99
N ASP A 402 27.51 -10.24 19.16
CA ASP A 402 26.31 -9.52 19.59
C ASP A 402 25.16 -10.50 19.84
N ILE A 403 25.03 -11.51 18.96
CA ILE A 403 24.06 -12.60 19.15
C ILE A 403 24.32 -13.31 20.47
N SER A 404 25.58 -13.71 20.76
CA SER A 404 25.93 -14.41 21.96
C SER A 404 25.68 -13.60 23.23
N LYS A 405 25.93 -12.29 23.22
CA LYS A 405 25.64 -11.39 24.36
C LYS A 405 24.15 -11.25 24.66
N ASN A 406 23.30 -11.30 23.61
CA ASN A 406 21.87 -11.01 23.73
C ASN A 406 21.01 -12.29 23.66
N ALA A 407 21.61 -13.46 23.48
CA ALA A 407 20.89 -14.73 23.47
C ALA A 407 20.30 -15.05 24.82
N ARG A 408 19.00 -15.30 24.88
CA ARG A 408 18.29 -15.76 26.09
C ARG A 408 18.31 -17.28 26.23
N SER A 409 18.41 -17.98 25.11
CA SER A 409 18.50 -19.44 25.05
C SER A 409 19.21 -19.87 23.79
N SER A 410 19.73 -21.09 23.77
CA SER A 410 20.31 -21.73 22.59
C SER A 410 19.72 -23.12 22.40
N LEU A 411 19.52 -23.54 21.16
CA LEU A 411 19.10 -24.88 20.80
C LEU A 411 20.13 -25.44 19.82
N SER A 412 20.66 -26.62 20.14
CA SER A 412 21.50 -27.38 19.20
C SER A 412 20.66 -28.40 18.51
N LEU A 413 20.71 -28.38 17.18
CA LEU A 413 20.08 -29.39 16.30
C LEU A 413 21.19 -30.28 15.76
N SER A 414 21.01 -31.60 15.83
CA SER A 414 21.84 -32.60 15.17
C SER A 414 21.01 -33.36 14.14
N GLU A 415 21.59 -33.66 12.98
CA GLU A 415 21.01 -34.55 11.96
C GLU A 415 21.03 -36.00 12.45
#